data_a795a6e36c09d66526c76b2b53115c00
#
_entry.id   a795a6e36c09d66526c76b2b53115c00
#
_cell.length_a   1.000
_cell.length_b   1.000
_cell.length_c   1.000
_cell.angle_alpha   90.00
_cell.angle_beta   90.00
_cell.angle_gamma   90.00
#
_symmetry.space_group_name_H-M   'P 1'
#
loop_
_entity.id
_entity.type
_entity.pdbx_description
1 polymer ?
#
loop_
_entity_poly.entity_id
_entity_poly.type
_entity_poly.pdbx_seq_one_letter_code
_entity_poly.pdbx_strand_id
1 'polypeptide(L)'
;MTDCFSRIARRLIDESSYRQELAELGTWLVAERYAPFVVEQHLRRMVYILGRLPRGRPSGVYSAAQLHAVFSVECSPRSRHYRFAGTHRVYQRFLLARGRLRTQQPSDRFAELRQQYGQYLIDIRGLSASTRQHHAHTVADFLERALRPGQSLRAVTRADVECFVLLRSQEISRHSLQHTVAQIRAFLRYAHDTGEVAARLDSLDTPRTYRGELPPQAVPWPMVKALLASIDRQSKTGWRDLCILHLASYYGLRPSEVVSLRVDSIDWDAHVLHVYQRKTRSDLVLPLGQPTLQVIRDYLQHDQTRRAVDHPALFHRARCPYGPLERFAVGDILHKRSREAGLPAFGSRAYRLRHTFAMRLLARG
;
A
#
# COMPACT_ATOMS: atom_id res chain seq x y z
N MET A 1 -25.97 -11.08 -23.72
CA MET A 1 -24.97 -10.52 -22.80
C MET A 1 -24.91 -11.18 -21.41
N THR A 2 -25.79 -12.10 -21.08
CA THR A 2 -25.90 -12.74 -19.75
C THR A 2 -25.26 -14.12 -19.65
N ASP A 3 -24.60 -14.61 -20.69
CA ASP A 3 -24.05 -15.99 -20.70
C ASP A 3 -22.80 -16.23 -19.86
N CYS A 4 -22.16 -15.18 -19.38
CA CYS A 4 -20.94 -15.28 -18.57
C CYS A 4 -21.20 -15.46 -17.06
N PHE A 5 -22.46 -15.41 -16.62
CA PHE A 5 -22.78 -15.50 -15.18
C PHE A 5 -23.18 -16.90 -14.76
N SER A 6 -22.83 -17.28 -13.53
CA SER A 6 -23.37 -18.47 -12.89
C SER A 6 -24.91 -18.36 -12.75
N ARG A 7 -25.62 -19.50 -12.72
CA ARG A 7 -27.08 -19.55 -12.51
C ARG A 7 -27.52 -18.75 -11.28
N ILE A 8 -26.72 -18.79 -10.21
CA ILE A 8 -26.97 -18.05 -8.97
C ILE A 8 -26.80 -16.56 -9.15
N ALA A 9 -25.76 -16.12 -9.86
CA ALA A 9 -25.53 -14.70 -10.13
C ALA A 9 -26.64 -14.09 -10.98
N ARG A 10 -27.13 -14.83 -11.98
CA ARG A 10 -28.30 -14.40 -12.80
C ARG A 10 -29.55 -14.20 -11.93
N ARG A 11 -29.87 -15.17 -11.09
CA ARG A 11 -31.00 -15.08 -10.17
C ARG A 11 -30.90 -13.87 -9.23
N LEU A 12 -29.76 -13.60 -8.64
CA LEU A 12 -29.51 -12.44 -7.77
C LEU A 12 -29.73 -11.12 -8.49
N ILE A 13 -29.36 -11.04 -9.77
CA ILE A 13 -29.55 -9.85 -10.61
C ILE A 13 -31.06 -9.70 -10.93
N ASP A 14 -31.69 -10.78 -11.37
CA ASP A 14 -33.06 -10.75 -11.87
C ASP A 14 -34.10 -10.47 -10.79
N GLU A 15 -33.88 -10.96 -9.57
CA GLU A 15 -34.78 -10.77 -8.42
C GLU A 15 -34.54 -9.41 -7.68
N SER A 16 -33.51 -8.66 -8.05
CA SER A 16 -33.18 -7.41 -7.37
C SER A 16 -33.83 -6.18 -7.99
N SER A 17 -34.32 -5.27 -7.13
CA SER A 17 -34.73 -3.92 -7.56
C SER A 17 -33.60 -3.08 -8.16
N TYR A 18 -32.34 -3.50 -8.01
CA TYR A 18 -31.13 -2.87 -8.55
C TYR A 18 -30.54 -3.67 -9.71
N ARG A 19 -31.39 -4.34 -10.48
CA ARG A 19 -31.01 -5.25 -11.56
C ARG A 19 -29.98 -4.67 -12.52
N GLN A 20 -30.22 -3.44 -12.99
CA GLN A 20 -29.31 -2.79 -13.94
C GLN A 20 -27.92 -2.59 -13.34
N GLU A 21 -27.83 -2.06 -12.13
CA GLU A 21 -26.55 -1.77 -11.47
C GLU A 21 -25.76 -3.04 -11.14
N LEU A 22 -26.45 -4.08 -10.72
CA LEU A 22 -25.84 -5.39 -10.46
C LEU A 22 -25.35 -6.05 -11.75
N ALA A 23 -26.10 -5.93 -12.86
CA ALA A 23 -25.70 -6.45 -14.16
C ALA A 23 -24.46 -5.72 -14.70
N GLU A 24 -24.42 -4.40 -14.58
CA GLU A 24 -23.26 -3.59 -14.96
C GLU A 24 -22.02 -3.94 -14.13
N LEU A 25 -22.17 -4.05 -12.80
CA LEU A 25 -21.10 -4.47 -11.91
C LEU A 25 -20.62 -5.88 -12.23
N GLY A 26 -21.53 -6.82 -12.43
CA GLY A 26 -21.20 -8.19 -12.78
C GLY A 26 -20.41 -8.28 -14.09
N THR A 27 -20.86 -7.58 -15.13
CA THR A 27 -20.18 -7.51 -16.42
C THR A 27 -18.77 -6.92 -16.28
N TRP A 28 -18.63 -5.84 -15.50
CA TRP A 28 -17.34 -5.23 -15.22
C TRP A 28 -16.42 -6.18 -14.45
N LEU A 29 -16.93 -6.90 -13.44
CA LEU A 29 -16.15 -7.88 -12.70
C LEU A 29 -15.63 -9.02 -13.59
N VAL A 30 -16.46 -9.50 -14.53
CA VAL A 30 -16.04 -10.53 -15.50
C VAL A 30 -14.97 -9.98 -16.44
N ALA A 31 -15.16 -8.76 -16.95
CA ALA A 31 -14.16 -8.09 -17.80
C ALA A 31 -12.83 -7.90 -17.06
N GLU A 32 -12.86 -7.60 -15.76
CA GLU A 32 -11.68 -7.49 -14.88
C GLU A 32 -11.11 -8.88 -14.50
N ARG A 33 -11.60 -9.96 -15.07
CA ARG A 33 -11.16 -11.37 -14.87
C ARG A 33 -11.31 -11.88 -13.42
N TYR A 34 -12.34 -11.44 -12.70
CA TYR A 34 -12.69 -12.04 -11.42
C TYR A 34 -13.23 -13.45 -11.61
N ALA A 35 -12.85 -14.39 -10.73
CA ALA A 35 -13.37 -15.75 -10.78
C ALA A 35 -14.91 -15.77 -10.54
N PRO A 36 -15.67 -16.65 -11.21
CA PRO A 36 -17.15 -16.68 -11.11
C PRO A 36 -17.69 -16.69 -9.69
N PHE A 37 -17.08 -17.47 -8.80
CA PHE A 37 -17.44 -17.52 -7.38
C PHE A 37 -17.23 -16.17 -6.67
N VAL A 38 -16.18 -15.42 -7.03
CA VAL A 38 -15.89 -14.10 -6.43
C VAL A 38 -16.88 -13.06 -6.95
N VAL A 39 -17.23 -13.10 -8.23
CA VAL A 39 -18.30 -12.28 -8.82
C VAL A 39 -19.60 -12.47 -8.06
N GLU A 40 -20.04 -13.71 -7.89
CA GLU A 40 -21.24 -14.05 -7.14
C GLU A 40 -21.22 -13.53 -5.71
N GLN A 41 -20.09 -13.66 -5.00
CA GLN A 41 -19.96 -13.14 -3.65
C GLN A 41 -20.08 -11.62 -3.59
N HIS A 42 -19.49 -10.89 -4.54
CA HIS A 42 -19.63 -9.44 -4.59
C HIS A 42 -21.06 -9.03 -4.91
N LEU A 43 -21.71 -9.68 -5.86
CA LEU A 43 -23.11 -9.41 -6.19
C LEU A 43 -24.05 -9.64 -5.01
N ARG A 44 -23.93 -10.77 -4.29
CA ARG A 44 -24.73 -11.05 -3.08
C ARG A 44 -24.59 -9.96 -2.02
N ARG A 45 -23.35 -9.49 -1.79
CA ARG A 45 -23.11 -8.42 -0.82
C ARG A 45 -23.66 -7.08 -1.30
N MET A 46 -23.58 -6.82 -2.60
CA MET A 46 -24.13 -5.58 -3.18
C MET A 46 -25.63 -5.53 -3.16
N VAL A 47 -26.35 -6.64 -3.38
CA VAL A 47 -27.83 -6.70 -3.18
C VAL A 47 -28.18 -6.20 -1.78
N TYR A 48 -27.46 -6.65 -0.77
CA TYR A 48 -27.69 -6.25 0.61
C TYR A 48 -27.35 -4.77 0.87
N ILE A 49 -26.25 -4.27 0.30
CA ILE A 49 -25.81 -2.88 0.44
C ILE A 49 -26.72 -1.90 -0.28
N LEU A 50 -27.06 -2.20 -1.55
CA LEU A 50 -27.91 -1.34 -2.38
C LEU A 50 -29.32 -1.17 -1.78
N GLY A 51 -29.85 -2.21 -1.12
CA GLY A 51 -31.13 -2.14 -0.41
C GLY A 51 -31.16 -1.13 0.75
N ARG A 52 -30.00 -0.66 1.19
CA ARG A 52 -29.85 0.32 2.30
C ARG A 52 -29.43 1.71 1.84
N LEU A 53 -29.14 1.87 0.58
CA LEU A 53 -28.89 3.20 0.02
C LEU A 53 -30.20 4.00 0.00
N PRO A 54 -30.18 5.31 0.31
CA PRO A 54 -31.37 6.15 0.26
C PRO A 54 -32.06 6.04 -1.11
N ARG A 55 -33.30 5.60 -1.14
CA ARG A 55 -34.14 5.57 -2.35
C ARG A 55 -34.28 6.98 -2.86
N GLY A 56 -33.93 7.26 -4.11
CA GLY A 56 -34.23 8.55 -4.73
C GLY A 56 -33.14 9.19 -5.58
N ARG A 57 -32.06 8.47 -5.95
CA ARG A 57 -31.09 9.01 -6.91
C ARG A 57 -31.01 8.14 -8.18
N PRO A 58 -31.78 8.50 -9.23
CA PRO A 58 -31.78 7.77 -10.49
C PRO A 58 -30.43 7.76 -11.21
N SER A 59 -29.50 8.68 -10.87
CA SER A 59 -28.22 8.83 -11.55
C SER A 59 -27.13 7.85 -11.09
N GLY A 60 -27.33 7.07 -10.02
CA GLY A 60 -26.33 6.14 -9.50
C GLY A 60 -24.97 6.75 -9.20
N VAL A 61 -24.91 8.06 -8.93
CA VAL A 61 -23.69 8.80 -8.60
C VAL A 61 -23.60 8.93 -7.09
N TYR A 62 -22.52 8.42 -6.51
CA TYR A 62 -22.33 8.35 -5.06
C TYR A 62 -21.14 9.19 -4.63
N SER A 63 -21.20 9.77 -3.42
CA SER A 63 -20.00 10.31 -2.79
C SER A 63 -19.25 9.21 -2.03
N ALA A 64 -17.94 9.37 -1.88
CA ALA A 64 -17.11 8.44 -1.11
C ALA A 64 -17.60 8.35 0.36
N ALA A 65 -18.07 9.47 0.94
CA ALA A 65 -18.62 9.51 2.29
C ALA A 65 -19.93 8.72 2.42
N GLN A 66 -20.85 8.83 1.43
CA GLN A 66 -22.09 8.06 1.40
C GLN A 66 -21.82 6.56 1.34
N LEU A 67 -20.90 6.14 0.46
CA LEU A 67 -20.51 4.73 0.37
C LEU A 67 -19.88 4.25 1.68
N HIS A 68 -18.97 5.04 2.25
CA HIS A 68 -18.35 4.70 3.52
C HIS A 68 -19.38 4.53 4.64
N ALA A 69 -20.33 5.45 4.76
CA ALA A 69 -21.38 5.40 5.76
C ALA A 69 -22.20 4.09 5.65
N VAL A 70 -22.68 3.75 4.44
CA VAL A 70 -23.49 2.52 4.24
C VAL A 70 -22.68 1.26 4.51
N PHE A 71 -21.43 1.20 4.04
CA PHE A 71 -20.57 0.04 4.29
C PHE A 71 -20.10 -0.06 5.75
N SER A 72 -20.04 1.06 6.51
CA SER A 72 -19.60 1.07 7.91
C SER A 72 -20.67 0.58 8.87
N VAL A 73 -21.93 0.93 8.65
CA VAL A 73 -23.07 0.48 9.50
C VAL A 73 -23.17 -1.04 9.54
N GLU A 74 -22.81 -1.71 8.45
CA GLU A 74 -22.89 -3.17 8.31
C GLU A 74 -21.68 -3.93 8.86
N CYS A 75 -20.68 -3.22 9.36
CA CYS A 75 -19.38 -3.78 9.72
C CYS A 75 -19.18 -4.12 11.18
N SER A 76 -20.23 -4.19 12.00
CA SER A 76 -20.16 -4.70 13.38
C SER A 76 -20.77 -6.12 13.43
N PRO A 77 -20.03 -7.16 13.74
CA PRO A 77 -18.77 -7.34 14.43
C PRO A 77 -17.55 -7.58 13.49
N ARG A 78 -16.33 -7.57 14.06
CA ARG A 78 -15.04 -7.62 13.33
C ARG A 78 -14.93 -8.62 12.17
N SER A 79 -15.62 -9.78 12.23
CA SER A 79 -15.59 -10.81 11.19
C SER A 79 -16.37 -10.42 9.91
N ARG A 80 -17.41 -9.59 10.00
CA ARG A 80 -18.18 -9.09 8.86
C ARG A 80 -17.46 -7.93 8.17
N HIS A 81 -16.75 -7.09 8.92
CA HIS A 81 -16.01 -5.95 8.40
C HIS A 81 -15.07 -6.34 7.25
N TYR A 82 -14.26 -7.39 7.41
CA TYR A 82 -13.35 -7.85 6.37
C TYR A 82 -14.04 -8.28 5.08
N ARG A 83 -15.22 -8.86 5.15
CA ARG A 83 -15.95 -9.34 3.99
C ARG A 83 -16.51 -8.18 3.15
N PHE A 84 -17.09 -7.19 3.80
CA PHE A 84 -17.66 -6.02 3.13
C PHE A 84 -16.59 -5.01 2.70
N ALA A 85 -15.49 -4.85 3.44
CA ALA A 85 -14.39 -3.98 3.05
C ALA A 85 -13.78 -4.34 1.68
N GLY A 86 -13.70 -5.64 1.35
CA GLY A 86 -13.30 -6.09 0.03
C GLY A 86 -14.29 -5.64 -1.07
N THR A 87 -15.59 -5.80 -0.81
CA THR A 87 -16.64 -5.40 -1.75
C THR A 87 -16.73 -3.88 -1.88
N HIS A 88 -16.55 -3.13 -0.79
CA HIS A 88 -16.46 -1.67 -0.81
C HIS A 88 -15.38 -1.17 -1.77
N ARG A 89 -14.15 -1.68 -1.65
CA ARG A 89 -13.04 -1.30 -2.55
C ARG A 89 -13.31 -1.66 -4.01
N VAL A 90 -13.91 -2.82 -4.26
CA VAL A 90 -14.27 -3.26 -5.60
C VAL A 90 -15.35 -2.35 -6.19
N TYR A 91 -16.38 -2.03 -5.42
CA TYR A 91 -17.46 -1.16 -5.87
C TYR A 91 -17.01 0.28 -6.09
N GLN A 92 -16.13 0.82 -5.25
CA GLN A 92 -15.49 2.11 -5.48
C GLN A 92 -14.71 2.15 -6.80
N ARG A 93 -13.93 1.10 -7.10
CA ARG A 93 -13.21 0.99 -8.38
C ARG A 93 -14.16 0.94 -9.58
N PHE A 94 -15.24 0.17 -9.48
CA PHE A 94 -16.29 0.13 -10.49
C PHE A 94 -16.91 1.50 -10.75
N LEU A 95 -17.29 2.21 -9.69
CA LEU A 95 -17.89 3.54 -9.79
C LEU A 95 -16.90 4.57 -10.35
N LEU A 96 -15.62 4.50 -9.97
CA LEU A 96 -14.55 5.33 -10.55
C LEU A 96 -14.40 5.06 -12.05
N ALA A 97 -14.34 3.80 -12.46
CA ALA A 97 -14.23 3.41 -13.87
C ALA A 97 -15.43 3.87 -14.72
N ARG A 98 -16.59 4.10 -14.10
CA ARG A 98 -17.81 4.59 -14.74
C ARG A 98 -18.04 6.11 -14.57
N GLY A 99 -17.11 6.83 -13.93
CA GLY A 99 -17.31 8.27 -13.63
C GLY A 99 -18.46 8.54 -12.66
N ARG A 100 -18.91 7.54 -11.91
CA ARG A 100 -20.09 7.59 -11.01
C ARG A 100 -19.71 7.76 -9.54
N LEU A 101 -18.45 7.90 -9.21
CA LEU A 101 -17.98 8.25 -7.86
C LEU A 101 -17.66 9.74 -7.82
N ARG A 102 -18.47 10.51 -7.09
CA ARG A 102 -18.07 11.88 -6.73
C ARG A 102 -17.01 11.78 -5.65
N THR A 103 -15.80 12.07 -5.98
CA THR A 103 -14.81 12.50 -5.02
C THR A 103 -15.23 13.89 -4.57
N GLN A 104 -16.16 13.99 -3.61
CA GLN A 104 -16.22 15.22 -2.83
C GLN A 104 -14.89 15.31 -2.11
N GLN A 105 -13.99 16.09 -2.66
CA GLN A 105 -13.07 16.78 -1.77
C GLN A 105 -14.01 17.64 -0.88
N PRO A 106 -14.01 17.48 0.47
CA PRO A 106 -14.52 18.52 1.32
C PRO A 106 -13.90 19.81 0.75
N SER A 107 -14.63 20.92 0.78
CA SER A 107 -14.08 22.21 0.35
C SER A 107 -12.85 22.45 1.21
N ASP A 108 -11.72 21.94 0.74
CA ASP A 108 -10.45 22.01 1.42
C ASP A 108 -9.98 23.45 1.22
N ARG A 109 -10.26 24.28 2.19
CA ARG A 109 -9.89 25.70 2.18
C ARG A 109 -8.38 25.91 1.92
N PHE A 110 -7.58 24.88 2.06
CA PHE A 110 -6.15 24.88 1.81
C PHE A 110 -5.75 24.04 0.58
N ALA A 111 -6.69 23.65 -0.26
CA ALA A 111 -6.41 22.79 -1.42
C ALA A 111 -5.37 23.42 -2.35
N GLU A 112 -5.55 24.72 -2.64
CA GLU A 112 -4.64 25.47 -3.50
C GLU A 112 -3.24 25.60 -2.89
N LEU A 113 -3.16 25.98 -1.62
CA LEU A 113 -1.87 26.06 -0.89
C LEU A 113 -1.15 24.71 -0.86
N ARG A 114 -1.86 23.61 -0.60
CA ARG A 114 -1.27 22.27 -0.62
C ARG A 114 -0.80 21.86 -2.02
N GLN A 115 -1.52 22.25 -3.06
CA GLN A 115 -1.12 22.02 -4.43
C GLN A 115 0.16 22.81 -4.79
N GLN A 116 0.20 24.09 -4.46
CA GLN A 116 1.35 24.96 -4.69
C GLN A 116 2.58 24.47 -3.91
N TYR A 117 2.40 24.08 -2.64
CA TYR A 117 3.47 23.48 -1.87
C TYR A 117 3.94 22.15 -2.47
N GLY A 118 3.02 21.32 -2.94
CA GLY A 118 3.34 20.07 -3.64
C GLY A 118 4.20 20.31 -4.88
N GLN A 119 3.88 21.36 -5.66
CA GLN A 119 4.64 21.75 -6.83
C GLN A 119 6.04 22.28 -6.46
N TYR A 120 6.11 23.13 -5.43
CA TYR A 120 7.41 23.57 -4.87
C TYR A 120 8.33 22.41 -4.46
N LEU A 121 7.76 21.35 -3.87
CA LEU A 121 8.52 20.16 -3.49
C LEU A 121 9.06 19.38 -4.71
N ILE A 122 8.39 19.51 -5.86
CA ILE A 122 8.83 18.92 -7.14
C ILE A 122 9.95 19.77 -7.74
N ASP A 123 9.63 21.02 -8.02
CA ASP A 123 10.43 21.87 -8.90
C ASP A 123 11.67 22.41 -8.21
N ILE A 124 11.54 22.81 -6.95
CA ILE A 124 12.62 23.46 -6.20
C ILE A 124 13.38 22.43 -5.32
N ARG A 125 12.65 21.52 -4.68
CA ARG A 125 13.29 20.58 -3.74
C ARG A 125 13.67 19.23 -4.37
N GLY A 126 13.18 18.91 -5.57
CA GLY A 126 13.46 17.67 -6.30
C GLY A 126 13.09 16.39 -5.52
N LEU A 127 12.08 16.46 -4.62
CA LEU A 127 11.77 15.35 -3.72
C LEU A 127 11.07 14.21 -4.46
N SER A 128 11.38 12.98 -4.04
CA SER A 128 10.72 11.78 -4.58
C SER A 128 9.21 11.77 -4.31
N ALA A 129 8.44 11.10 -5.16
CA ALA A 129 6.99 10.98 -5.01
C ALA A 129 6.58 10.47 -3.61
N SER A 130 7.29 9.47 -3.07
CA SER A 130 7.04 8.96 -1.72
C SER A 130 7.27 10.01 -0.63
N THR A 131 8.34 10.78 -0.73
CA THR A 131 8.63 11.85 0.23
C THR A 131 7.58 12.94 0.17
N ARG A 132 7.18 13.35 -1.05
CA ARG A 132 6.11 14.35 -1.25
C ARG A 132 4.77 13.88 -0.65
N GLN A 133 4.44 12.60 -0.82
CA GLN A 133 3.23 12.04 -0.22
C GLN A 133 3.25 12.11 1.31
N HIS A 134 4.41 11.87 1.95
CA HIS A 134 4.56 12.06 3.40
C HIS A 134 4.40 13.52 3.81
N HIS A 135 5.00 14.46 3.06
CA HIS A 135 4.78 15.89 3.30
C HIS A 135 3.32 16.27 3.17
N ALA A 136 2.65 15.86 2.08
CA ALA A 136 1.24 16.16 1.84
C ALA A 136 0.34 15.63 2.98
N HIS A 137 0.61 14.42 3.47
CA HIS A 137 -0.14 13.84 4.59
C HIS A 137 0.10 14.60 5.89
N THR A 138 1.35 14.90 6.23
CA THR A 138 1.70 15.64 7.45
C THR A 138 1.14 17.06 7.43
N VAL A 139 1.23 17.73 6.29
CA VAL A 139 0.69 19.10 6.14
C VAL A 139 -0.83 19.11 6.24
N ALA A 140 -1.52 18.13 5.63
CA ALA A 140 -2.97 18.01 5.76
C ALA A 140 -3.40 17.79 7.22
N ASP A 141 -2.72 16.89 7.93
CA ASP A 141 -2.97 16.62 9.36
C ASP A 141 -2.70 17.87 10.24
N PHE A 142 -1.65 18.63 9.93
CA PHE A 142 -1.35 19.89 10.60
C PHE A 142 -2.45 20.93 10.39
N LEU A 143 -2.84 21.17 9.14
CA LEU A 143 -3.86 22.17 8.80
C LEU A 143 -5.23 21.84 9.38
N GLU A 144 -5.53 20.54 9.55
CA GLU A 144 -6.77 20.07 10.15
C GLU A 144 -6.78 20.22 11.68
N ARG A 145 -5.66 19.92 12.35
CA ARG A 145 -5.61 19.81 13.82
C ARG A 145 -5.08 21.04 14.53
N ALA A 146 -4.18 21.82 13.90
CA ALA A 146 -3.60 23.01 14.50
C ALA A 146 -4.48 24.24 14.33
N LEU A 147 -5.40 24.24 13.37
CA LEU A 147 -6.24 25.37 13.05
C LEU A 147 -7.67 25.16 13.55
N ARG A 148 -8.22 26.17 14.19
CA ARG A 148 -9.65 26.18 14.55
C ARG A 148 -10.52 26.33 13.30
N PRO A 149 -11.78 25.85 13.32
CA PRO A 149 -12.72 26.11 12.25
C PRO A 149 -12.80 27.61 11.91
N GLY A 150 -12.57 27.99 10.64
CA GLY A 150 -12.57 29.38 10.18
C GLY A 150 -11.26 30.15 10.41
N GLN A 151 -10.31 29.67 11.19
CA GLN A 151 -9.05 30.38 11.44
C GLN A 151 -8.18 30.42 10.17
N SER A 152 -7.68 31.60 9.82
CA SER A 152 -6.71 31.77 8.73
C SER A 152 -5.34 31.19 9.13
N LEU A 153 -4.60 30.66 8.16
CA LEU A 153 -3.22 30.23 8.36
C LEU A 153 -2.30 31.37 8.78
N ARG A 154 -2.64 32.60 8.36
CA ARG A 154 -1.93 33.83 8.73
C ARG A 154 -1.95 34.14 10.23
N ALA A 155 -2.99 33.64 10.92
CA ALA A 155 -3.19 33.83 12.36
C ALA A 155 -2.61 32.67 13.20
N VAL A 156 -1.88 31.73 12.58
CA VAL A 156 -1.24 30.63 13.30
C VAL A 156 -0.13 31.17 14.18
N THR A 157 -0.12 30.74 15.42
CA THR A 157 0.89 31.09 16.41
C THR A 157 1.88 29.95 16.67
N ARG A 158 2.98 30.27 17.33
CA ARG A 158 3.95 29.25 17.79
C ARG A 158 3.28 28.24 18.73
N ALA A 159 2.39 28.70 19.60
CA ALA A 159 1.67 27.84 20.53
C ALA A 159 0.80 26.79 19.79
N ASP A 160 0.15 27.16 18.67
CA ASP A 160 -0.65 26.23 17.86
C ASP A 160 0.25 25.12 17.26
N VAL A 161 1.44 25.49 16.77
CA VAL A 161 2.40 24.54 16.21
C VAL A 161 2.96 23.59 17.28
N GLU A 162 3.32 24.14 18.45
CA GLU A 162 3.82 23.35 19.58
C GLU A 162 2.74 22.40 20.12
N CYS A 163 1.49 22.85 20.21
CA CYS A 163 0.36 22.01 20.59
C CYS A 163 0.16 20.85 19.63
N PHE A 164 0.24 21.08 18.31
CA PHE A 164 0.19 20.02 17.31
C PHE A 164 1.32 19.00 17.50
N VAL A 165 2.57 19.46 17.68
CA VAL A 165 3.72 18.59 17.90
C VAL A 165 3.54 17.75 19.18
N LEU A 166 3.02 18.37 20.26
CA LEU A 166 2.74 17.68 21.51
C LEU A 166 1.67 16.58 21.33
N LEU A 167 0.57 16.88 20.66
CA LEU A 167 -0.46 15.88 20.34
C LEU A 167 0.10 14.72 19.55
N ARG A 168 0.90 15.00 18.52
CA ARG A 168 1.54 13.97 17.70
C ARG A 168 2.55 13.15 18.49
N SER A 169 3.24 13.73 19.46
CA SER A 169 4.20 13.02 20.30
C SER A 169 3.57 11.88 21.13
N GLN A 170 2.29 12.01 21.46
CA GLN A 170 1.53 10.99 22.18
C GLN A 170 1.06 9.84 21.27
N GLU A 171 0.96 10.08 19.96
CA GLU A 171 0.40 9.13 19.00
C GLU A 171 1.47 8.31 18.25
N ILE A 172 2.66 8.88 18.06
CA ILE A 172 3.71 8.28 17.23
C ILE A 172 5.04 8.14 17.97
N SER A 173 5.92 7.27 17.46
CA SER A 173 7.26 7.09 18.02
C SER A 173 8.11 8.35 17.88
N ARG A 174 9.11 8.54 18.75
CA ARG A 174 10.07 9.65 18.72
C ARG A 174 10.74 9.80 17.35
N HIS A 175 11.12 8.68 16.72
CA HIS A 175 11.70 8.68 15.37
C HIS A 175 10.72 9.20 14.31
N SER A 176 9.47 8.79 14.36
CA SER A 176 8.41 9.29 13.45
C SER A 176 8.14 10.77 13.70
N LEU A 177 8.11 11.21 14.96
CA LEU A 177 7.92 12.60 15.33
C LEU A 177 9.02 13.50 14.78
N GLN A 178 10.28 13.05 14.80
CA GLN A 178 11.41 13.78 14.19
C GLN A 178 11.15 14.07 12.70
N HIS A 179 10.63 13.09 11.94
CA HIS A 179 10.28 13.29 10.55
C HIS A 179 9.09 14.23 10.38
N THR A 180 8.05 14.10 11.21
CA THR A 180 6.90 15.00 11.23
C THR A 180 7.33 16.44 11.46
N VAL A 181 8.13 16.70 12.48
CA VAL A 181 8.64 18.06 12.80
C VAL A 181 9.47 18.61 11.64
N ALA A 182 10.34 17.81 11.03
CA ALA A 182 11.12 18.24 9.86
C ALA A 182 10.25 18.64 8.67
N GLN A 183 9.15 17.91 8.43
CA GLN A 183 8.20 18.22 7.36
C GLN A 183 7.38 19.47 7.66
N ILE A 184 6.93 19.67 8.90
CA ILE A 184 6.23 20.88 9.33
C ILE A 184 7.14 22.11 9.24
N ARG A 185 8.40 22.00 9.70
CA ARG A 185 9.38 23.10 9.54
C ARG A 185 9.56 23.52 8.08
N ALA A 186 9.64 22.54 7.17
CA ALA A 186 9.77 22.81 5.74
C ALA A 186 8.52 23.51 5.17
N PHE A 187 7.33 23.08 5.60
CA PHE A 187 6.07 23.71 5.20
C PHE A 187 5.92 25.13 5.77
N LEU A 188 6.19 25.33 7.06
CA LEU A 188 6.07 26.65 7.70
C LEU A 188 7.06 27.67 7.10
N ARG A 189 8.26 27.22 6.72
CA ARG A 189 9.20 28.06 5.99
C ARG A 189 8.63 28.49 4.65
N TYR A 190 8.14 27.54 3.85
CA TYR A 190 7.49 27.82 2.58
C TYR A 190 6.31 28.78 2.75
N ALA A 191 5.42 28.52 3.71
CA ALA A 191 4.24 29.33 3.96
C ALA A 191 4.59 30.77 4.43
N HIS A 192 5.67 30.94 5.17
CA HIS A 192 6.20 32.25 5.51
C HIS A 192 6.77 32.98 4.29
N ASP A 193 7.59 32.30 3.49
CA ASP A 193 8.26 32.88 2.32
C ASP A 193 7.23 33.27 1.22
N THR A 194 6.06 32.62 1.19
CA THR A 194 4.94 32.95 0.28
C THR A 194 3.91 33.92 0.90
N GLY A 195 4.11 34.38 2.16
CA GLY A 195 3.22 35.30 2.84
C GLY A 195 1.93 34.70 3.41
N GLU A 196 1.80 33.37 3.37
CA GLU A 196 0.66 32.64 3.92
C GLU A 196 0.65 32.62 5.47
N VAL A 197 1.84 32.71 6.09
CA VAL A 197 2.04 32.82 7.54
C VAL A 197 2.75 34.13 7.85
N ALA A 198 2.25 34.92 8.81
CA ALA A 198 2.81 36.23 9.13
C ALA A 198 4.13 36.19 9.86
N ALA A 199 4.33 35.19 10.72
CA ALA A 199 5.52 35.03 11.54
C ALA A 199 6.38 33.83 11.13
N ARG A 200 7.67 33.91 11.39
CA ARG A 200 8.58 32.79 11.13
C ARG A 200 8.46 31.74 12.24
N LEU A 201 7.75 30.65 11.95
CA LEU A 201 7.40 29.58 12.90
C LEU A 201 8.20 28.28 12.70
N ASP A 202 9.20 28.26 11.83
CA ASP A 202 9.98 27.07 11.51
C ASP A 202 11.10 26.74 12.52
N SER A 203 11.27 27.57 13.57
CA SER A 203 12.21 27.32 14.67
C SER A 203 11.56 26.42 15.74
N LEU A 204 11.48 25.13 15.46
CA LEU A 204 10.92 24.12 16.36
C LEU A 204 12.04 23.20 16.85
N ASP A 205 11.99 22.81 18.11
CA ASP A 205 12.90 21.79 18.63
C ASP A 205 12.51 20.43 18.05
N THR A 206 13.53 19.68 17.69
CA THR A 206 13.37 18.32 17.15
C THR A 206 13.81 17.30 18.20
N PRO A 207 12.96 16.31 18.53
CA PRO A 207 13.35 15.25 19.45
C PRO A 207 14.62 14.56 18.98
N ARG A 208 15.64 14.48 19.84
CA ARG A 208 16.85 13.74 19.51
C ARG A 208 16.56 12.25 19.51
N THR A 209 16.99 11.57 18.45
CA THR A 209 17.02 10.11 18.36
C THR A 209 18.46 9.69 18.16
N TYR A 210 18.93 8.75 18.95
CA TYR A 210 20.32 8.29 18.88
C TYR A 210 20.41 7.09 17.94
N ARG A 211 21.46 7.08 17.09
CA ARG A 211 21.79 5.89 16.32
C ARG A 211 22.18 4.79 17.31
N GLY A 212 21.47 3.67 17.31
CA GLY A 212 21.72 2.55 18.20
C GLY A 212 20.78 2.43 19.40
N GLU A 213 19.80 3.35 19.61
CA GLU A 213 18.74 3.15 20.60
C GLU A 213 17.96 1.83 20.38
N LEU A 214 17.91 1.38 19.13
CA LEU A 214 17.30 0.11 18.78
C LEU A 214 18.37 -0.80 18.15
N PRO A 215 18.68 -1.95 18.75
CA PRO A 215 19.60 -2.91 18.16
C PRO A 215 19.07 -3.38 16.79
N PRO A 216 19.97 -3.81 15.87
CA PRO A 216 19.55 -4.38 14.61
C PRO A 216 18.59 -5.53 14.84
N GLN A 217 17.38 -5.43 14.29
CA GLN A 217 16.34 -6.46 14.44
C GLN A 217 16.60 -7.59 13.42
N ALA A 218 17.76 -8.20 13.48
CA ALA A 218 18.09 -9.36 12.66
C ALA A 218 17.31 -10.59 13.14
N VAL A 219 16.93 -11.45 12.20
CA VAL A 219 16.36 -12.76 12.48
C VAL A 219 17.49 -13.78 12.54
N PRO A 220 17.55 -14.70 13.50
CA PRO A 220 18.54 -15.77 13.52
C PRO A 220 18.52 -16.55 12.21
N TRP A 221 19.70 -16.77 11.63
CA TRP A 221 19.80 -17.44 10.33
C TRP A 221 19.18 -18.86 10.27
N PRO A 222 19.29 -19.70 11.31
CA PRO A 222 18.58 -20.97 11.35
C PRO A 222 17.07 -20.83 11.19
N MET A 223 16.47 -19.76 11.77
CA MET A 223 15.04 -19.50 11.61
C MET A 223 14.67 -19.08 10.19
N VAL A 224 15.54 -18.31 9.51
CA VAL A 224 15.31 -17.95 8.09
C VAL A 224 15.37 -19.22 7.24
N LYS A 225 16.33 -20.12 7.47
CA LYS A 225 16.40 -21.40 6.76
C LYS A 225 15.16 -22.27 7.01
N ALA A 226 14.73 -22.39 8.26
CA ALA A 226 13.51 -23.11 8.63
C ALA A 226 12.28 -22.53 7.96
N LEU A 227 12.13 -21.20 7.93
CA LEU A 227 11.05 -20.53 7.21
C LEU A 227 11.04 -20.87 5.71
N LEU A 228 12.18 -20.76 5.03
CA LEU A 228 12.26 -21.06 3.59
C LEU A 228 11.98 -22.54 3.29
N ALA A 229 12.44 -23.44 4.15
CA ALA A 229 12.21 -24.88 4.02
C ALA A 229 10.74 -25.26 4.25
N SER A 230 10.02 -24.56 5.13
CA SER A 230 8.63 -24.86 5.49
C SER A 230 7.61 -24.41 4.43
N ILE A 231 8.01 -23.61 3.44
CA ILE A 231 7.08 -23.10 2.43
C ILE A 231 6.59 -24.26 1.55
N ASP A 232 5.28 -24.50 1.62
CA ASP A 232 4.62 -25.47 0.73
C ASP A 232 4.63 -24.96 -0.71
N ARG A 233 5.44 -25.63 -1.54
CA ARG A 233 5.66 -25.31 -2.96
C ARG A 233 4.47 -25.70 -3.83
N GLN A 234 3.60 -26.60 -3.37
CA GLN A 234 2.38 -26.99 -4.07
C GLN A 234 1.26 -25.96 -3.90
N SER A 235 1.36 -25.08 -2.90
CA SER A 235 0.39 -24.00 -2.73
C SER A 235 0.48 -23.01 -3.89
N LYS A 236 -0.65 -22.42 -4.27
CA LYS A 236 -0.81 -21.46 -5.39
C LYS A 236 0.28 -20.38 -5.45
N THR A 237 0.84 -19.99 -4.32
CA THR A 237 1.85 -18.91 -4.22
C THR A 237 3.16 -19.39 -3.61
N GLY A 238 3.35 -20.69 -3.45
CA GLY A 238 4.49 -21.25 -2.75
C GLY A 238 5.83 -20.88 -3.40
N TRP A 239 5.98 -21.18 -4.67
CA TRP A 239 7.19 -20.86 -5.42
C TRP A 239 7.48 -19.36 -5.47
N ARG A 240 6.47 -18.55 -5.69
CA ARG A 240 6.60 -17.08 -5.68
C ARG A 240 7.09 -16.57 -4.33
N ASP A 241 6.42 -16.98 -3.25
CA ASP A 241 6.71 -16.53 -1.90
C ASP A 241 8.10 -17.01 -1.45
N LEU A 242 8.49 -18.23 -1.84
CA LEU A 242 9.85 -18.75 -1.63
C LEU A 242 10.88 -17.89 -2.34
N CYS A 243 10.71 -17.61 -3.64
CA CYS A 243 11.64 -16.81 -4.42
C CYS A 243 11.80 -15.41 -3.86
N ILE A 244 10.70 -14.74 -3.49
CA ILE A 244 10.69 -13.41 -2.88
C ILE A 244 11.50 -13.40 -1.56
N LEU A 245 11.21 -14.33 -0.66
CA LEU A 245 11.87 -14.39 0.65
C LEU A 245 13.32 -14.85 0.53
N HIS A 246 13.64 -15.71 -0.44
CA HIS A 246 15.00 -16.11 -0.75
C HIS A 246 15.84 -14.91 -1.19
N LEU A 247 15.39 -14.15 -2.19
CA LEU A 247 16.10 -12.96 -2.67
C LEU A 247 16.26 -11.90 -1.56
N ALA A 248 15.23 -11.67 -0.75
CA ALA A 248 15.32 -10.74 0.37
C ALA A 248 16.33 -11.18 1.44
N SER A 249 16.49 -12.50 1.67
CA SER A 249 17.35 -13.07 2.73
C SER A 249 18.80 -13.27 2.28
N TYR A 250 19.02 -13.72 1.05
CA TYR A 250 20.35 -14.07 0.55
C TYR A 250 21.08 -12.91 -0.13
N TYR A 251 20.32 -11.92 -0.64
CA TYR A 251 20.88 -10.74 -1.32
C TYR A 251 20.56 -9.43 -0.59
N GLY A 252 19.81 -9.50 0.51
CA GLY A 252 19.49 -8.34 1.31
C GLY A 252 18.68 -7.28 0.55
N LEU A 253 17.93 -7.64 -0.48
CA LEU A 253 17.14 -6.71 -1.28
C LEU A 253 16.07 -6.04 -0.43
N ARG A 254 15.85 -4.73 -0.67
CA ARG A 254 14.72 -4.03 -0.05
C ARG A 254 13.40 -4.55 -0.64
N PRO A 255 12.29 -4.53 0.14
CA PRO A 255 10.98 -4.94 -0.39
C PRO A 255 10.60 -4.25 -1.70
N SER A 256 10.92 -2.97 -1.84
CA SER A 256 10.67 -2.22 -3.08
C SER A 256 11.55 -2.65 -4.24
N GLU A 257 12.77 -3.10 -3.98
CA GLU A 257 13.69 -3.64 -4.99
C GLU A 257 13.18 -5.00 -5.47
N VAL A 258 12.81 -5.90 -4.55
CA VAL A 258 12.26 -7.22 -4.89
C VAL A 258 11.04 -7.10 -5.81
N VAL A 259 10.06 -6.28 -5.45
CA VAL A 259 8.81 -6.16 -6.26
C VAL A 259 9.01 -5.40 -7.56
N SER A 260 10.09 -4.63 -7.69
CA SER A 260 10.42 -3.92 -8.95
C SER A 260 11.22 -4.76 -9.94
N LEU A 261 11.67 -5.97 -9.54
CA LEU A 261 12.36 -6.87 -10.44
C LEU A 261 11.48 -7.24 -11.64
N ARG A 262 12.12 -7.32 -12.78
CA ARG A 262 11.54 -7.75 -14.05
C ARG A 262 12.17 -9.07 -14.48
N VAL A 263 11.60 -9.70 -15.46
CA VAL A 263 12.19 -10.93 -16.02
C VAL A 263 13.54 -10.65 -16.68
N ASP A 264 13.60 -9.51 -17.38
CA ASP A 264 14.80 -9.01 -18.05
C ASP A 264 15.85 -8.43 -17.07
N SER A 265 15.55 -8.35 -15.77
CA SER A 265 16.54 -8.01 -14.75
C SER A 265 17.55 -9.15 -14.49
N ILE A 266 17.31 -10.35 -15.03
CA ILE A 266 18.16 -11.52 -14.83
C ILE A 266 18.91 -11.78 -16.13
N ASP A 267 20.23 -11.65 -16.06
CA ASP A 267 21.11 -12.14 -17.10
C ASP A 267 21.48 -13.60 -16.77
N TRP A 268 20.90 -14.52 -17.57
CA TRP A 268 21.06 -15.95 -17.36
C TRP A 268 22.42 -16.48 -17.81
N ASP A 269 23.07 -15.80 -18.75
CA ASP A 269 24.36 -16.22 -19.31
C ASP A 269 25.49 -15.73 -18.38
N ALA A 270 25.43 -14.46 -17.97
CA ALA A 270 26.39 -13.87 -17.03
C ALA A 270 26.12 -14.27 -15.58
N HIS A 271 24.98 -14.89 -15.27
CA HIS A 271 24.54 -15.24 -13.92
C HIS A 271 24.49 -14.03 -12.98
N VAL A 272 23.91 -12.91 -13.44
CA VAL A 272 23.79 -11.69 -12.63
C VAL A 272 22.35 -11.20 -12.56
N LEU A 273 22.07 -10.47 -11.47
CA LEU A 273 20.81 -9.77 -11.24
C LEU A 273 21.05 -8.26 -11.25
N HIS A 274 20.36 -7.59 -12.16
CA HIS A 274 20.35 -6.13 -12.24
C HIS A 274 19.25 -5.55 -11.37
N VAL A 275 19.61 -4.70 -10.41
CA VAL A 275 18.68 -4.11 -9.43
C VAL A 275 18.77 -2.59 -9.47
N TYR A 276 17.73 -1.93 -9.92
CA TYR A 276 17.66 -0.47 -9.84
C TYR A 276 17.26 -0.01 -8.43
N GLN A 277 18.17 0.66 -7.76
CA GLN A 277 17.96 1.19 -6.40
C GLN A 277 17.35 2.58 -6.43
N ARG A 278 16.02 2.68 -6.37
CA ARG A 278 15.28 3.95 -6.43
C ARG A 278 15.72 4.97 -5.37
N LYS A 279 16.17 4.51 -4.20
CA LYS A 279 16.55 5.40 -3.08
C LYS A 279 17.88 6.11 -3.34
N THR A 280 18.83 5.44 -3.95
CA THR A 280 20.18 5.94 -4.26
C THR A 280 20.32 6.37 -5.71
N ARG A 281 19.31 6.07 -6.56
CA ARG A 281 19.32 6.28 -8.02
C ARG A 281 20.54 5.64 -8.69
N SER A 282 20.87 4.43 -8.26
CA SER A 282 22.01 3.67 -8.74
C SER A 282 21.62 2.28 -9.17
N ASP A 283 22.34 1.75 -10.13
CA ASP A 283 22.23 0.35 -10.52
C ASP A 283 23.16 -0.51 -9.66
N LEU A 284 22.67 -1.66 -9.26
CA LEU A 284 23.41 -2.67 -8.52
C LEU A 284 23.37 -3.96 -9.33
N VAL A 285 24.55 -4.51 -9.60
CA VAL A 285 24.71 -5.82 -10.25
C VAL A 285 25.15 -6.83 -9.22
N LEU A 286 24.39 -7.89 -9.05
CA LEU A 286 24.62 -8.92 -8.04
C LEU A 286 24.89 -10.27 -8.70
N PRO A 287 26.00 -10.96 -8.41
CA PRO A 287 26.23 -12.30 -8.89
C PRO A 287 25.21 -13.28 -8.30
N LEU A 288 24.61 -14.11 -9.13
CA LEU A 288 23.65 -15.13 -8.72
C LEU A 288 24.34 -16.49 -8.59
N GLY A 289 24.31 -17.06 -7.40
CA GLY A 289 24.75 -18.45 -7.20
C GLY A 289 23.75 -19.44 -7.80
N GLN A 290 24.26 -20.62 -8.19
CA GLN A 290 23.45 -21.70 -8.79
C GLN A 290 22.18 -22.04 -7.99
N PRO A 291 22.20 -22.14 -6.64
CA PRO A 291 20.97 -22.38 -5.86
C PRO A 291 19.89 -21.32 -6.05
N THR A 292 20.29 -20.04 -6.21
CA THR A 292 19.36 -18.94 -6.42
C THR A 292 18.80 -18.94 -7.84
N LEU A 293 19.64 -19.20 -8.84
CA LEU A 293 19.20 -19.39 -10.23
C LEU A 293 18.16 -20.50 -10.32
N GLN A 294 18.39 -21.61 -9.61
CA GLN A 294 17.42 -22.71 -9.58
C GLN A 294 16.09 -22.30 -8.94
N VAL A 295 16.12 -21.61 -7.80
CA VAL A 295 14.89 -21.09 -7.15
C VAL A 295 14.10 -20.17 -8.09
N ILE A 296 14.78 -19.32 -8.86
CA ILE A 296 14.13 -18.42 -9.82
C ILE A 296 13.56 -19.21 -11.01
N ARG A 297 14.31 -20.20 -11.56
CA ARG A 297 13.82 -21.07 -12.65
C ARG A 297 12.58 -21.84 -12.22
N ASP A 298 12.63 -22.48 -11.05
CA ASP A 298 11.49 -23.23 -10.50
C ASP A 298 10.26 -22.34 -10.33
N TYR A 299 10.46 -21.11 -9.81
CA TYR A 299 9.39 -20.14 -9.74
C TYR A 299 8.80 -19.82 -11.11
N LEU A 300 9.63 -19.49 -12.09
CA LEU A 300 9.17 -19.15 -13.44
C LEU A 300 8.46 -20.32 -14.13
N GLN A 301 8.89 -21.55 -13.87
CA GLN A 301 8.31 -22.78 -14.44
C GLN A 301 6.95 -23.13 -13.81
N HIS A 302 6.81 -22.97 -12.48
CA HIS A 302 5.67 -23.48 -11.74
C HIS A 302 4.63 -22.40 -11.38
N ASP A 303 4.93 -21.11 -11.57
CA ASP A 303 3.98 -20.05 -11.24
C ASP A 303 2.84 -19.94 -12.26
N GLN A 304 1.70 -20.50 -11.88
CA GLN A 304 0.48 -20.42 -12.67
C GLN A 304 -0.10 -19.02 -12.75
N THR A 305 0.21 -18.14 -11.80
CA THR A 305 -0.38 -16.78 -11.76
C THR A 305 0.19 -15.88 -12.84
N ARG A 306 1.42 -16.13 -13.26
CA ARG A 306 2.13 -15.39 -14.29
C ARG A 306 1.55 -15.61 -15.69
N ARG A 307 1.08 -16.82 -15.99
CA ARG A 307 0.49 -17.16 -17.30
C ARG A 307 -0.77 -16.35 -17.63
N ALA A 308 -1.39 -15.74 -16.62
CA ALA A 308 -2.61 -14.96 -16.76
C ALA A 308 -2.37 -13.45 -17.00
N VAL A 309 -1.11 -12.97 -16.95
CA VAL A 309 -0.80 -11.53 -16.95
C VAL A 309 0.35 -11.25 -17.90
N ASP A 310 0.07 -10.50 -18.95
CA ASP A 310 1.10 -9.95 -19.84
C ASP A 310 1.69 -8.67 -19.21
N HIS A 311 2.66 -8.86 -18.31
CA HIS A 311 3.35 -7.78 -17.63
C HIS A 311 4.80 -8.18 -17.33
N PRO A 312 5.77 -7.29 -17.58
CA PRO A 312 7.20 -7.60 -17.46
C PRO A 312 7.72 -7.81 -16.04
N ALA A 313 6.93 -7.46 -15.00
CA ALA A 313 7.34 -7.69 -13.60
C ALA A 313 7.65 -9.17 -13.34
N LEU A 314 8.66 -9.45 -12.52
CA LEU A 314 8.99 -10.79 -12.11
C LEU A 314 7.90 -11.37 -11.21
N PHE A 315 7.36 -10.58 -10.27
CA PHE A 315 6.39 -11.04 -9.27
C PHE A 315 5.01 -10.41 -9.43
N HIS A 316 3.98 -11.26 -9.48
CA HIS A 316 2.60 -10.85 -9.68
C HIS A 316 1.69 -11.18 -8.51
N ARG A 317 0.56 -10.46 -8.44
CA ARG A 317 -0.53 -10.77 -7.50
C ARG A 317 -1.23 -12.07 -7.93
N ALA A 318 -1.47 -12.96 -6.97
CA ALA A 318 -2.16 -14.23 -7.22
C ALA A 318 -3.69 -14.10 -7.25
N ARG A 319 -4.22 -12.90 -7.02
CA ARG A 319 -5.66 -12.61 -7.00
C ARG A 319 -5.93 -11.34 -7.79
N CYS A 320 -7.11 -11.29 -8.38
CA CYS A 320 -7.60 -10.11 -9.06
C CYS A 320 -7.75 -8.91 -8.09
N PRO A 321 -7.43 -7.68 -8.52
CA PRO A 321 -6.90 -7.35 -9.84
C PRO A 321 -5.47 -7.85 -9.99
N TYR A 322 -5.23 -8.61 -11.06
CA TYR A 322 -3.88 -9.11 -11.35
C TYR A 322 -2.93 -7.93 -11.68
N GLY A 323 -1.64 -8.19 -11.65
CA GLY A 323 -0.63 -7.18 -11.91
C GLY A 323 0.56 -7.32 -10.97
N PRO A 324 1.53 -6.38 -11.02
CA PRO A 324 2.73 -6.46 -10.19
C PRO A 324 2.40 -6.41 -8.70
N LEU A 325 3.26 -7.03 -7.89
CA LEU A 325 3.17 -6.94 -6.44
C LEU A 325 3.55 -5.54 -5.95
N GLU A 326 2.91 -5.12 -4.88
CA GLU A 326 3.28 -3.91 -4.16
C GLU A 326 4.30 -4.19 -3.05
N ARG A 327 5.09 -3.19 -2.68
CA ARG A 327 6.16 -3.33 -1.67
C ARG A 327 5.68 -3.88 -0.32
N PHE A 328 4.46 -3.57 0.08
CA PHE A 328 3.89 -4.06 1.35
C PHE A 328 3.61 -5.57 1.32
N ALA A 329 3.35 -6.14 0.14
CA ALA A 329 3.09 -7.56 -0.01
C ALA A 329 4.24 -8.45 0.49
N VAL A 330 5.49 -7.99 0.39
CA VAL A 330 6.66 -8.75 0.90
C VAL A 330 6.59 -8.94 2.41
N GLY A 331 6.15 -7.89 3.15
CA GLY A 331 5.91 -7.97 4.59
C GLY A 331 4.77 -8.91 4.95
N ASP A 332 3.66 -8.83 4.20
CA ASP A 332 2.50 -9.70 4.39
C ASP A 332 2.82 -11.18 4.08
N ILE A 333 3.61 -11.43 3.04
CA ILE A 333 4.12 -12.77 2.71
C ILE A 333 4.99 -13.31 3.85
N LEU A 334 5.95 -12.52 4.33
CA LEU A 334 6.78 -12.92 5.46
C LEU A 334 5.95 -13.27 6.68
N HIS A 335 5.00 -12.40 7.06
CA HIS A 335 4.12 -12.63 8.20
C HIS A 335 3.26 -13.90 8.04
N LYS A 336 2.65 -14.07 6.86
CA LYS A 336 1.84 -15.25 6.53
C LYS A 336 2.65 -16.53 6.66
N ARG A 337 3.82 -16.60 6.00
CA ARG A 337 4.65 -17.81 5.96
C ARG A 337 5.27 -18.14 7.30
N SER A 338 5.65 -17.12 8.09
CA SER A 338 6.12 -17.34 9.47
C SER A 338 5.05 -17.96 10.36
N ARG A 339 3.81 -17.49 10.23
CA ARG A 339 2.67 -18.05 11.00
C ARG A 339 2.36 -19.48 10.57
N GLU A 340 2.37 -19.78 9.26
CA GLU A 340 2.15 -21.12 8.73
C GLU A 340 3.24 -22.10 9.19
N ALA A 341 4.48 -21.62 9.36
CA ALA A 341 5.61 -22.40 9.86
C ALA A 341 5.63 -22.56 11.41
N GLY A 342 4.68 -21.98 12.14
CA GLY A 342 4.70 -21.97 13.61
C GLY A 342 5.87 -21.20 14.22
N LEU A 343 6.54 -20.34 13.42
CA LEU A 343 7.68 -19.56 13.88
C LEU A 343 7.21 -18.28 14.61
N PRO A 344 8.02 -17.75 15.54
CA PRO A 344 7.74 -16.48 16.17
C PRO A 344 7.48 -15.39 15.14
N ALA A 345 6.55 -14.49 15.42
CA ALA A 345 6.19 -13.41 14.54
C ALA A 345 7.42 -12.54 14.24
N PHE A 346 7.91 -12.54 13.01
CA PHE A 346 8.96 -11.62 12.57
C PHE A 346 8.48 -10.17 12.44
N GLY A 347 7.19 -9.93 12.77
CA GLY A 347 6.51 -8.71 12.45
C GLY A 347 6.31 -8.55 10.94
N SER A 348 5.55 -7.56 10.50
CA SER A 348 5.32 -7.28 9.07
C SER A 348 6.50 -6.56 8.37
N ARG A 349 7.66 -6.45 9.06
CA ARG A 349 8.81 -5.69 8.55
C ARG A 349 9.79 -6.58 7.79
N ALA A 350 9.58 -6.74 6.50
CA ALA A 350 10.49 -7.48 5.62
C ALA A 350 11.95 -6.94 5.63
N TYR A 351 12.16 -5.73 6.09
CA TYR A 351 13.51 -5.16 6.34
C TYR A 351 14.36 -5.98 7.31
N ARG A 352 13.75 -6.76 8.20
CA ARG A 352 14.48 -7.65 9.11
C ARG A 352 15.32 -8.69 8.37
N LEU A 353 14.87 -9.18 7.22
CA LEU A 353 15.65 -10.09 6.38
C LEU A 353 16.91 -9.40 5.84
N ARG A 354 16.79 -8.14 5.43
CA ARG A 354 17.96 -7.34 5.02
C ARG A 354 18.92 -7.09 6.19
N HIS A 355 18.42 -6.82 7.39
CA HIS A 355 19.28 -6.73 8.57
C HIS A 355 19.99 -8.06 8.85
N THR A 356 19.30 -9.17 8.72
CA THR A 356 19.90 -10.51 8.83
C THR A 356 21.03 -10.72 7.83
N PHE A 357 20.80 -10.36 6.56
CA PHE A 357 21.82 -10.42 5.52
C PHE A 357 23.07 -9.57 5.89
N ALA A 358 22.86 -8.32 6.29
CA ALA A 358 23.95 -7.41 6.67
C ALA A 358 24.75 -7.94 7.88
N MET A 359 24.06 -8.42 8.92
CA MET A 359 24.73 -9.02 10.10
C MET A 359 25.53 -10.28 9.74
N ARG A 360 25.04 -11.09 8.78
CA ARG A 360 25.78 -12.26 8.30
C ARG A 360 27.03 -11.90 7.50
N LEU A 361 26.97 -10.83 6.73
CA LEU A 361 28.18 -10.34 6.04
C LEU A 361 29.21 -9.86 7.06
N LEU A 362 28.78 -9.06 8.04
CA LEU A 362 29.68 -8.57 9.11
C LEU A 362 30.30 -9.71 9.92
N ALA A 363 29.58 -10.81 10.14
CA ALA A 363 30.09 -11.96 10.88
C ALA A 363 31.09 -12.83 10.08
N ARG A 364 31.24 -12.59 8.78
CA ARG A 364 32.16 -13.32 7.91
C ARG A 364 33.46 -12.56 7.60
N GLY A 365 33.61 -11.36 8.12
CA GLY A 365 34.72 -10.44 7.89
C GLY A 365 34.45 -9.56 6.69
#